data_f82e4387de0bc7f322eba607a27d67c5
#
_entry.id   f82e4387de0bc7f322eba607a27d67c5
#
_cell.length_a   1.000
_cell.length_b   1.000
_cell.length_c   1.000
_cell.angle_alpha   90.00
_cell.angle_beta   90.00
_cell.angle_gamma   90.00
#
_symmetry.space_group_name_H-M   'P 1'
#
loop_
_entity.id
_entity.type
_entity.pdbx_description
1 polymer ?
#
loop_
_entity_poly.entity_id
_entity_poly.type
_entity_poly.pdbx_seq_one_letter_code
_entity_poly.pdbx_strand_id
1 'polypeptide(L)'
;EAQCGSVPQPPRDAMNTTEITRGVKILRDAKLVADANLYSAITLHEMSKDAVLAWKPGHPSARQALLVTREKGETAESIVDIGKGSVVSHKLMPGVQPMIMDSEWLLARKNFMADTRFKKALARRGYAPANSVFCTPSSAGYFPGENYSSRRILKIPCYDNVARLHNLLARPIEGLMGIVDTDTGDVIDVIDREVVALPAAPKNYGDTTPAVDAPLHRVEISAAEGSNIALHGNLEVAWNHWSFHLRADKRAGVVVSLAKFDDRLIAYQMNVSEMFVPSMDPNATWNHRTFLDAGEFGFGYVISSLTPAVG
;
A
#
# COMPACT_ATOMS: atom_id res chain seq x y z
N GLU A 1 27.62 -26.47 10.93
CA GLU A 1 26.54 -25.78 10.21
C GLU A 1 27.06 -25.46 8.81
N ALA A 2 26.61 -26.24 7.81
CA ALA A 2 26.98 -26.03 6.42
C ALA A 2 26.38 -24.71 5.97
N GLN A 3 27.20 -23.74 5.60
CA GLN A 3 26.78 -22.59 4.83
C GLN A 3 26.18 -23.09 3.51
N CYS A 4 24.88 -23.19 3.46
CA CYS A 4 24.15 -23.37 2.20
C CYS A 4 24.47 -22.13 1.35
N GLY A 5 25.37 -22.29 0.38
CA GLY A 5 25.77 -21.22 -0.52
C GLY A 5 24.54 -20.69 -1.21
N SER A 6 24.09 -19.50 -0.83
CA SER A 6 22.96 -18.83 -1.47
C SER A 6 23.31 -18.61 -2.94
N VAL A 7 22.48 -19.11 -3.83
CA VAL A 7 22.58 -18.79 -5.26
C VAL A 7 22.63 -17.27 -5.39
N PRO A 8 23.62 -16.72 -6.12
CA PRO A 8 23.71 -15.27 -6.30
C PRO A 8 22.39 -14.72 -6.84
N GLN A 9 21.79 -13.79 -6.12
CA GLN A 9 20.53 -13.19 -6.57
C GLN A 9 20.81 -12.14 -7.65
N PRO A 10 20.00 -12.13 -8.74
CA PRO A 10 20.07 -11.08 -9.74
C PRO A 10 19.93 -9.68 -9.14
N PRO A 11 20.59 -8.66 -9.71
CA PRO A 11 20.63 -7.33 -9.12
C PRO A 11 19.27 -6.63 -9.05
N ARG A 12 18.29 -7.12 -9.78
CA ARG A 12 16.95 -6.51 -9.86
C ARG A 12 15.86 -7.29 -9.14
N ASP A 13 16.18 -8.44 -8.59
CA ASP A 13 15.22 -9.21 -7.81
C ASP A 13 14.78 -8.44 -6.56
N ALA A 14 13.50 -8.57 -6.20
CA ALA A 14 12.99 -8.01 -4.96
C ALA A 14 13.78 -8.52 -3.75
N MET A 15 13.78 -7.74 -2.68
CA MET A 15 14.36 -8.17 -1.40
C MET A 15 13.59 -9.35 -0.85
N ASN A 16 14.31 -10.40 -0.46
CA ASN A 16 13.72 -11.52 0.28
C ASN A 16 13.65 -11.24 1.79
N THR A 17 12.91 -12.08 2.51
CA THR A 17 12.71 -11.92 3.96
C THR A 17 14.02 -11.87 4.76
N THR A 18 15.02 -12.67 4.38
CA THR A 18 16.33 -12.70 5.04
C THR A 18 17.07 -11.38 4.84
N GLU A 19 17.07 -10.83 3.63
CA GLU A 19 17.68 -9.54 3.32
C GLU A 19 16.98 -8.39 4.07
N ILE A 20 15.64 -8.40 4.12
CA ILE A 20 14.85 -7.42 4.86
C ILE A 20 15.21 -7.44 6.35
N THR A 21 15.18 -8.64 6.95
CA THR A 21 15.52 -8.82 8.38
C THR A 21 16.94 -8.36 8.68
N ARG A 22 17.90 -8.70 7.79
CA ARG A 22 19.29 -8.28 7.94
C ARG A 22 19.43 -6.76 7.82
N GLY A 23 18.74 -6.12 6.88
CA GLY A 23 18.73 -4.67 6.73
C GLY A 23 18.25 -3.93 7.98
N VAL A 24 17.15 -4.39 8.57
CA VAL A 24 16.64 -3.86 9.84
C VAL A 24 17.66 -4.04 10.96
N LYS A 25 18.27 -5.22 11.07
CA LYS A 25 19.28 -5.49 12.08
C LYS A 25 20.50 -4.56 11.95
N ILE A 26 20.98 -4.32 10.73
CA ILE A 26 22.15 -3.42 10.48
C ILE A 26 21.84 -2.01 11.01
N LEU A 27 20.65 -1.46 10.77
CA LEU A 27 20.31 -0.13 11.28
C LEU A 27 20.21 -0.08 12.82
N ARG A 28 19.65 -1.13 13.43
CA ARG A 28 19.54 -1.25 14.88
C ARG A 28 20.92 -1.36 15.54
N ASP A 29 21.78 -2.21 15.01
CA ASP A 29 23.15 -2.38 15.51
C ASP A 29 23.95 -1.07 15.40
N ALA A 30 23.69 -0.27 14.36
CA ALA A 30 24.28 1.06 14.18
C ALA A 30 23.65 2.13 15.10
N LYS A 31 22.62 1.80 15.88
CA LYS A 31 21.86 2.70 16.77
C LYS A 31 21.28 3.94 16.06
N LEU A 32 20.93 3.79 14.78
CA LEU A 32 20.33 4.84 13.96
C LEU A 32 18.80 4.83 14.06
N VAL A 33 18.22 3.77 14.61
CA VAL A 33 16.78 3.58 14.81
C VAL A 33 16.54 2.93 16.15
N ALA A 34 15.42 3.27 16.78
CA ALA A 34 14.96 2.60 18.00
C ALA A 34 14.29 1.25 17.67
N ASP A 35 14.13 0.38 18.67
CA ASP A 35 13.46 -0.91 18.49
C ASP A 35 11.99 -0.79 18.05
N ALA A 36 11.33 0.29 18.48
CA ALA A 36 9.93 0.57 18.17
C ALA A 36 9.74 1.38 16.86
N ASN A 37 10.78 1.53 16.05
CA ASN A 37 10.67 2.32 14.82
C ASN A 37 9.65 1.74 13.86
N LEU A 38 8.96 2.66 13.19
CA LEU A 38 8.03 2.35 12.13
C LEU A 38 8.75 2.38 10.78
N TYR A 39 8.65 1.28 10.03
CA TYR A 39 9.21 1.15 8.69
C TYR A 39 8.11 1.34 7.67
N SER A 40 8.09 2.47 6.99
CA SER A 40 7.14 2.74 5.92
C SER A 40 7.46 1.93 4.66
N ALA A 41 8.75 1.81 4.34
CA ALA A 41 9.20 0.99 3.24
C ALA A 41 10.55 0.34 3.53
N ILE A 42 10.72 -0.90 3.06
CA ILE A 42 12.00 -1.59 2.97
C ILE A 42 12.04 -2.19 1.56
N THR A 43 12.85 -1.63 0.70
CA THR A 43 12.90 -2.01 -0.72
C THR A 43 14.33 -2.19 -1.20
N LEU A 44 14.49 -2.78 -2.36
CA LEU A 44 15.78 -2.86 -3.02
C LEU A 44 16.29 -1.45 -3.36
N HIS A 45 17.48 -1.12 -2.91
CA HIS A 45 18.25 0.00 -3.47
C HIS A 45 19.02 -0.50 -4.68
N GLU A 46 18.54 -0.14 -5.87
CA GLU A 46 19.06 -0.69 -7.12
C GLU A 46 20.49 -0.24 -7.40
N MET A 47 21.27 -1.12 -7.99
CA MET A 47 22.58 -0.76 -8.57
C MET A 47 22.40 0.27 -9.68
N SER A 48 23.48 0.96 -10.03
CA SER A 48 23.46 1.83 -11.21
C SER A 48 23.11 1.08 -12.47
N LYS A 49 22.46 1.77 -13.44
CA LYS A 49 22.08 1.18 -14.73
C LYS A 49 23.24 0.46 -15.42
N ASP A 50 24.42 1.08 -15.43
CA ASP A 50 25.59 0.49 -16.08
C ASP A 50 26.05 -0.78 -15.37
N ALA A 51 26.03 -0.80 -14.03
CA ALA A 51 26.38 -1.99 -13.26
C ALA A 51 25.36 -3.13 -13.46
N VAL A 52 24.07 -2.82 -13.58
CA VAL A 52 23.04 -3.82 -13.91
C VAL A 52 23.25 -4.38 -15.32
N LEU A 53 23.51 -3.53 -16.31
CA LEU A 53 23.74 -3.95 -17.70
C LEU A 53 25.03 -4.74 -17.88
N ALA A 54 26.04 -4.50 -17.06
CA ALA A 54 27.29 -5.23 -17.06
C ALA A 54 27.24 -6.57 -16.30
N TRP A 55 26.22 -6.75 -15.45
CA TRP A 55 26.08 -7.97 -14.64
C TRP A 55 25.80 -9.20 -15.50
N LYS A 56 26.36 -10.35 -15.10
CA LYS A 56 26.15 -11.63 -15.79
C LYS A 56 25.58 -12.65 -14.82
N PRO A 57 24.67 -13.54 -15.26
CA PRO A 57 24.14 -14.62 -14.45
C PRO A 57 25.24 -15.44 -13.75
N GLY A 58 25.00 -15.79 -12.50
CA GLY A 58 25.95 -16.54 -11.67
C GLY A 58 27.04 -15.69 -11.00
N HIS A 59 27.15 -14.38 -11.30
CA HIS A 59 28.08 -13.51 -10.61
C HIS A 59 27.45 -12.84 -9.39
N PRO A 60 28.20 -12.59 -8.31
CA PRO A 60 27.68 -11.81 -7.18
C PRO A 60 27.19 -10.43 -7.62
N SER A 61 26.07 -9.98 -7.06
CA SER A 61 25.59 -8.61 -7.21
C SER A 61 25.65 -7.89 -5.88
N ALA A 62 25.93 -6.58 -5.90
CA ALA A 62 25.81 -5.76 -4.70
C ALA A 62 24.31 -5.66 -4.33
N ARG A 63 23.98 -6.11 -3.13
CA ARG A 63 22.62 -6.06 -2.60
C ARG A 63 22.53 -4.99 -1.53
N GLN A 64 21.83 -3.92 -1.84
CA GLN A 64 21.57 -2.83 -0.90
C GLN A 64 20.08 -2.67 -0.68
N ALA A 65 19.70 -2.32 0.54
CA ALA A 65 18.32 -2.00 0.89
C ALA A 65 18.17 -0.51 1.17
N LEU A 66 17.07 0.07 0.67
CA LEU A 66 16.55 1.36 1.09
C LEU A 66 15.52 1.12 2.17
N LEU A 67 15.74 1.71 3.36
CA LEU A 67 14.81 1.67 4.48
C LEU A 67 14.32 3.10 4.75
N VAL A 68 13.00 3.27 4.69
CA VAL A 68 12.34 4.53 5.06
C VAL A 68 11.70 4.33 6.42
N THR A 69 12.14 5.11 7.39
CA THR A 69 11.68 5.03 8.78
C THR A 69 11.01 6.33 9.21
N ARG A 70 10.13 6.21 10.21
CA ARG A 70 9.56 7.37 10.89
C ARG A 70 9.62 7.18 12.40
N GLU A 71 10.15 8.19 13.09
CA GLU A 71 10.24 8.23 14.54
C GLU A 71 10.04 9.65 15.04
N LYS A 72 9.18 9.83 16.03
CA LYS A 72 8.92 11.13 16.70
C LYS A 72 8.62 12.27 15.71
N GLY A 73 7.86 11.98 14.65
CA GLY A 73 7.52 12.96 13.64
C GLY A 73 8.60 13.22 12.57
N GLU A 74 9.75 12.58 12.66
CA GLU A 74 10.83 12.72 11.69
C GLU A 74 10.91 11.50 10.76
N THR A 75 11.13 11.77 9.48
CA THR A 75 11.36 10.74 8.46
C THR A 75 12.86 10.63 8.19
N ALA A 76 13.36 9.41 8.06
CA ALA A 76 14.72 9.16 7.63
C ALA A 76 14.77 8.14 6.48
N GLU A 77 15.70 8.35 5.56
CA GLU A 77 16.08 7.38 4.53
C GLU A 77 17.46 6.81 4.85
N SER A 78 17.56 5.49 4.84
CA SER A 78 18.80 4.78 5.09
C SER A 78 19.09 3.80 3.98
N ILE A 79 20.32 3.78 3.49
CA ILE A 79 20.81 2.76 2.57
C ILE A 79 21.78 1.87 3.35
N VAL A 80 21.53 0.56 3.31
CA VAL A 80 22.39 -0.43 3.95
C VAL A 80 22.90 -1.43 2.90
N ASP A 81 24.17 -1.80 3.01
CA ASP A 81 24.78 -2.87 2.22
C ASP A 81 24.57 -4.21 2.95
N ILE A 82 23.70 -5.03 2.37
CA ILE A 82 23.32 -6.32 2.96
C ILE A 82 24.51 -7.30 2.98
N GLY A 83 25.32 -7.29 1.93
CA GLY A 83 26.50 -8.15 1.83
C GLY A 83 27.55 -7.81 2.86
N LYS A 84 27.91 -6.53 2.96
CA LYS A 84 28.95 -6.03 3.89
C LYS A 84 28.45 -5.90 5.32
N GLY A 85 27.14 -5.84 5.55
CA GLY A 85 26.57 -5.62 6.88
C GLY A 85 26.82 -4.22 7.44
N SER A 86 26.83 -3.21 6.60
CA SER A 86 27.16 -1.82 6.98
C SER A 86 26.15 -0.82 6.45
N VAL A 87 26.02 0.31 7.15
CA VAL A 87 25.24 1.47 6.70
C VAL A 87 26.05 2.24 5.66
N VAL A 88 25.46 2.47 4.49
CA VAL A 88 26.05 3.28 3.41
C VAL A 88 25.70 4.75 3.60
N SER A 89 24.45 5.03 3.94
CA SER A 89 23.98 6.40 4.23
C SER A 89 22.80 6.37 5.18
N HIS A 90 22.65 7.45 5.93
CA HIS A 90 21.46 7.73 6.76
C HIS A 90 21.20 9.23 6.67
N LYS A 91 19.99 9.61 6.26
CA LYS A 91 19.60 11.01 6.04
C LYS A 91 18.25 11.28 6.67
N LEU A 92 18.20 12.31 7.50
CA LEU A 92 16.92 12.89 7.92
C LEU A 92 16.31 13.67 6.75
N MET A 93 15.00 13.52 6.58
CA MET A 93 14.20 14.12 5.51
C MET A 93 13.18 15.11 6.11
N PRO A 94 13.62 16.34 6.47
CA PRO A 94 12.72 17.30 7.11
C PRO A 94 11.50 17.65 6.24
N GLY A 95 10.32 17.69 6.85
CA GLY A 95 9.08 18.04 6.16
C GLY A 95 8.53 16.98 5.20
N VAL A 96 9.19 15.82 5.10
CA VAL A 96 8.73 14.71 4.24
C VAL A 96 7.92 13.72 5.06
N GLN A 97 6.80 13.28 4.49
CA GLN A 97 5.92 12.27 5.09
C GLN A 97 5.92 11.01 4.22
N PRO A 98 6.29 9.85 4.78
CA PRO A 98 6.22 8.58 4.04
C PRO A 98 4.78 8.05 3.98
N MET A 99 4.56 6.95 3.26
CA MET A 99 3.28 6.23 3.24
C MET A 99 2.78 5.95 4.66
N ILE A 100 1.46 5.94 4.83
CA ILE A 100 0.82 5.62 6.10
C ILE A 100 1.10 4.14 6.46
N MET A 101 1.31 3.89 7.74
CA MET A 101 1.57 2.55 8.27
C MET A 101 0.36 2.01 9.04
N ASP A 102 0.21 0.70 9.07
CA ASP A 102 -0.93 0.02 9.74
C ASP A 102 -1.13 0.46 11.18
N SER A 103 -0.04 0.60 11.91
CA SER A 103 -0.09 1.04 13.31
C SER A 103 -0.67 2.44 13.48
N GLU A 104 -0.35 3.35 12.55
CA GLU A 104 -0.93 4.70 12.54
C GLU A 104 -2.42 4.65 12.22
N TRP A 105 -2.78 3.84 11.22
CA TRP A 105 -4.16 3.64 10.82
C TRP A 105 -5.02 3.07 11.96
N LEU A 106 -4.55 2.02 12.62
CA LEU A 106 -5.23 1.38 13.74
C LEU A 106 -5.35 2.31 14.94
N LEU A 107 -4.28 3.06 15.27
CA LEU A 107 -4.27 4.01 16.38
C LEU A 107 -5.26 5.16 16.12
N ALA A 108 -5.22 5.76 14.95
CA ALA A 108 -6.12 6.85 14.56
C ALA A 108 -7.59 6.42 14.66
N ARG A 109 -7.93 5.24 14.11
CA ARG A 109 -9.28 4.68 14.21
C ARG A 109 -9.69 4.45 15.65
N LYS A 110 -8.82 3.83 16.46
CA LYS A 110 -9.10 3.55 17.89
C LYS A 110 -9.41 4.83 18.65
N ASN A 111 -8.56 5.86 18.51
CA ASN A 111 -8.70 7.12 19.23
C ASN A 111 -9.95 7.88 18.77
N PHE A 112 -10.21 7.92 17.48
CA PHE A 112 -11.42 8.55 16.95
C PHE A 112 -12.70 7.87 17.44
N MET A 113 -12.76 6.54 17.43
CA MET A 113 -13.92 5.78 17.95
C MET A 113 -14.14 5.98 19.44
N ALA A 114 -13.10 6.36 20.20
CA ALA A 114 -13.19 6.66 21.63
C ALA A 114 -13.60 8.10 21.92
N ASP A 115 -13.48 9.02 20.96
CA ASP A 115 -13.71 10.46 21.14
C ASP A 115 -15.18 10.76 21.52
N THR A 116 -15.36 11.63 22.52
CA THR A 116 -16.70 11.99 23.02
C THR A 116 -17.50 12.83 22.04
N ARG A 117 -16.83 13.68 21.23
CA ARG A 117 -17.47 14.49 20.17
C ARG A 117 -18.03 13.59 19.09
N PHE A 118 -17.25 12.57 18.67
CA PHE A 118 -17.69 11.56 17.72
C PHE A 118 -18.92 10.78 18.22
N LYS A 119 -18.87 10.27 19.47
CA LYS A 119 -20.01 9.55 20.08
C LYS A 119 -21.28 10.40 20.11
N LYS A 120 -21.15 11.69 20.42
CA LYS A 120 -22.24 12.65 20.43
C LYS A 120 -22.84 12.87 19.03
N ALA A 121 -21.96 13.02 18.05
CA ALA A 121 -22.36 13.15 16.63
C ALA A 121 -23.05 11.90 16.08
N LEU A 122 -22.61 10.71 16.48
CA LEU A 122 -23.27 9.43 16.16
C LEU A 122 -24.68 9.36 16.79
N ALA A 123 -24.80 9.67 18.10
CA ALA A 123 -26.08 9.64 18.79
C ALA A 123 -27.10 10.57 18.14
N ARG A 124 -26.68 11.76 17.69
CA ARG A 124 -27.52 12.70 16.92
C ARG A 124 -28.08 12.11 15.64
N ARG A 125 -27.34 11.15 15.03
CA ARG A 125 -27.73 10.42 13.82
C ARG A 125 -28.50 9.11 14.09
N GLY A 126 -28.85 8.85 15.36
CA GLY A 126 -29.56 7.66 15.77
C GLY A 126 -28.70 6.40 15.90
N TYR A 127 -27.38 6.52 15.86
CA TYR A 127 -26.48 5.39 16.06
C TYR A 127 -26.08 5.28 17.54
N ALA A 128 -26.37 4.15 18.13
CA ALA A 128 -25.87 3.74 19.45
C ALA A 128 -25.93 2.23 19.56
N PRO A 129 -24.88 1.54 19.92
CA PRO A 129 -23.51 1.96 20.27
C PRO A 129 -22.58 2.15 19.06
N ALA A 130 -21.34 2.59 19.31
CA ALA A 130 -20.36 2.91 18.26
C ALA A 130 -19.99 1.71 17.34
N ASN A 131 -20.26 0.47 17.72
CA ASN A 131 -20.07 -0.73 16.88
C ASN A 131 -21.12 -0.88 15.76
N SER A 132 -22.14 -0.03 15.72
CA SER A 132 -23.09 0.06 14.62
C SER A 132 -22.57 0.77 13.38
N VAL A 133 -21.33 1.28 13.44
CA VAL A 133 -20.67 1.95 12.31
C VAL A 133 -19.30 1.36 12.04
N PHE A 134 -18.88 1.45 10.79
CA PHE A 134 -17.52 1.15 10.37
C PHE A 134 -16.84 2.44 9.96
N CYS A 135 -15.75 2.80 10.62
CA CYS A 135 -14.96 3.98 10.27
C CYS A 135 -13.59 3.53 9.75
N THR A 136 -13.20 4.07 8.60
CA THR A 136 -11.94 3.72 7.95
C THR A 136 -11.10 4.98 7.73
N PRO A 137 -9.94 5.09 8.38
CA PRO A 137 -9.01 6.17 8.09
C PRO A 137 -8.56 6.15 6.63
N SER A 138 -8.28 7.32 6.09
CA SER A 138 -7.80 7.53 4.73
C SER A 138 -6.77 8.65 4.72
N SER A 139 -5.87 8.64 3.74
CA SER A 139 -4.93 9.74 3.53
C SER A 139 -5.68 11.06 3.37
N ALA A 140 -5.18 12.09 4.03
CA ALA A 140 -5.86 13.38 4.06
C ALA A 140 -5.73 14.18 2.75
N GLY A 141 -4.73 13.86 1.92
CA GLY A 141 -4.32 14.72 0.82
C GLY A 141 -3.65 16.01 1.31
N TYR A 142 -3.24 16.84 0.39
CA TYR A 142 -2.72 18.17 0.67
C TYR A 142 -3.66 19.23 0.07
N PHE A 143 -4.29 20.02 0.94
CA PHE A 143 -5.19 21.10 0.53
C PHE A 143 -4.68 22.41 1.12
N PRO A 144 -4.17 23.33 0.28
CA PRO A 144 -3.72 24.64 0.75
C PRO A 144 -4.85 25.37 1.48
N GLY A 145 -4.54 25.91 2.66
CA GLY A 145 -5.51 26.65 3.48
C GLY A 145 -6.23 25.83 4.56
N GLU A 146 -6.06 24.51 4.62
CA GLU A 146 -6.49 23.75 5.78
C GLU A 146 -5.57 24.00 6.99
N ASN A 147 -6.17 24.17 8.18
CA ASN A 147 -5.44 24.52 9.42
C ASN A 147 -4.43 23.46 9.89
N TYR A 148 -4.45 22.26 9.31
CA TYR A 148 -3.62 21.12 9.68
C TYR A 148 -2.76 20.61 8.54
N SER A 149 -2.60 21.38 7.46
CA SER A 149 -1.84 20.97 6.27
C SER A 149 -0.35 20.70 6.51
N SER A 150 0.22 21.19 7.63
CA SER A 150 1.60 20.89 8.03
C SER A 150 1.74 19.65 8.92
N ARG A 151 0.62 19.03 9.33
CA ARG A 151 0.60 17.86 10.21
C ARG A 151 0.47 16.58 9.42
N ARG A 152 0.87 15.47 10.05
CA ARG A 152 0.61 14.13 9.52
C ARG A 152 -0.76 13.67 10.00
N ILE A 153 -1.76 13.81 9.15
CA ILE A 153 -3.14 13.52 9.53
C ILE A 153 -3.77 12.42 8.70
N LEU A 154 -4.76 11.77 9.30
CA LEU A 154 -5.73 10.91 8.61
C LEU A 154 -7.12 11.53 8.73
N LYS A 155 -7.90 11.45 7.66
CA LYS A 155 -9.33 11.77 7.62
C LYS A 155 -10.12 10.46 7.74
N ILE A 156 -11.12 10.41 8.60
CA ILE A 156 -11.80 9.19 8.98
C ILE A 156 -13.31 9.29 8.68
N PRO A 157 -13.74 8.97 7.46
CA PRO A 157 -15.16 8.80 7.17
C PRO A 157 -15.72 7.55 7.83
N CYS A 158 -17.04 7.53 8.05
CA CYS A 158 -17.75 6.42 8.65
C CYS A 158 -18.91 5.94 7.77
N TYR A 159 -19.27 4.69 7.95
CA TYR A 159 -20.29 3.98 7.18
C TYR A 159 -21.25 3.28 8.12
N ASP A 160 -22.52 3.20 7.74
CA ASP A 160 -23.53 2.42 8.45
C ASP A 160 -23.22 0.93 8.39
N ASN A 161 -23.16 0.29 9.56
CA ASN A 161 -22.89 -1.13 9.72
C ASN A 161 -23.93 -1.83 10.64
N VAL A 162 -25.08 -1.22 10.81
CA VAL A 162 -26.15 -1.78 11.65
C VAL A 162 -26.58 -3.15 11.16
N ALA A 163 -26.81 -3.28 9.86
CA ALA A 163 -27.23 -4.54 9.24
C ALA A 163 -26.09 -5.52 8.97
N ARG A 164 -24.81 -5.15 9.26
CA ARG A 164 -23.60 -5.96 9.02
C ARG A 164 -23.52 -6.53 7.60
N LEU A 165 -23.76 -5.68 6.62
CA LEU A 165 -23.73 -6.04 5.21
C LEU A 165 -22.27 -6.12 4.71
N HIS A 166 -22.04 -6.96 3.69
CA HIS A 166 -20.72 -7.07 3.06
C HIS A 166 -20.34 -5.81 2.24
N ASN A 167 -21.36 -5.12 1.70
CA ASN A 167 -21.18 -3.89 0.92
C ASN A 167 -21.35 -2.62 1.76
N LEU A 168 -20.85 -2.60 2.99
CA LEU A 168 -21.00 -1.48 3.93
C LEU A 168 -20.48 -0.13 3.38
N LEU A 169 -19.46 -0.12 2.51
CA LEU A 169 -18.92 1.08 1.89
C LEU A 169 -19.93 1.79 0.96
N ALA A 170 -21.00 1.12 0.56
CA ALA A 170 -22.09 1.74 -0.19
C ALA A 170 -23.05 2.57 0.69
N ARG A 171 -22.82 2.63 2.00
CA ARG A 171 -23.70 3.32 2.96
C ARG A 171 -22.91 4.34 3.80
N PRO A 172 -22.34 5.38 3.16
CA PRO A 172 -21.57 6.41 3.88
C PRO A 172 -22.49 7.21 4.81
N ILE A 173 -21.96 7.57 5.98
CA ILE A 173 -22.63 8.50 6.90
C ILE A 173 -22.16 9.91 6.53
N GLU A 174 -22.99 10.61 5.78
CA GLU A 174 -22.70 11.96 5.32
C GLU A 174 -22.56 12.98 6.46
N GLY A 175 -21.73 13.98 6.22
CA GLY A 175 -21.53 15.09 7.16
C GLY A 175 -20.81 14.70 8.46
N LEU A 176 -20.21 13.51 8.54
CA LEU A 176 -19.46 13.04 9.72
C LEU A 176 -18.07 12.54 9.31
N MET A 177 -17.02 13.16 9.84
CA MET A 177 -15.64 12.75 9.57
C MET A 177 -14.72 13.14 10.73
N GLY A 178 -13.79 12.26 11.10
CA GLY A 178 -12.72 12.55 12.05
C GLY A 178 -11.47 13.07 11.37
N ILE A 179 -10.70 13.89 12.08
CA ILE A 179 -9.36 14.32 11.70
C ILE A 179 -8.43 13.97 12.84
N VAL A 180 -7.47 13.10 12.59
CA VAL A 180 -6.55 12.58 13.61
C VAL A 180 -5.12 12.84 13.20
N ASP A 181 -4.34 13.42 14.10
CA ASP A 181 -2.89 13.54 13.99
C ASP A 181 -2.25 12.19 14.33
N THR A 182 -1.51 11.60 13.41
CA THR A 182 -0.93 10.28 13.61
C THR A 182 0.38 10.30 14.40
N ASP A 183 1.06 11.43 14.47
CA ASP A 183 2.28 11.57 15.26
C ASP A 183 1.98 11.68 16.76
N THR A 184 0.87 12.32 17.15
CA THR A 184 0.43 12.44 18.55
C THR A 184 -0.68 11.47 18.95
N GLY A 185 -1.46 11.01 17.98
CA GLY A 185 -2.67 10.22 18.20
C GLY A 185 -3.90 11.07 18.56
N ASP A 186 -3.79 12.40 18.56
CA ASP A 186 -4.87 13.29 18.94
C ASP A 186 -5.97 13.38 17.89
N VAL A 187 -7.22 13.34 18.32
CA VAL A 187 -8.36 13.70 17.49
C VAL A 187 -8.44 15.22 17.43
N ILE A 188 -7.89 15.79 16.35
CA ILE A 188 -7.81 17.25 16.15
C ILE A 188 -9.22 17.82 16.02
N ASP A 189 -10.01 17.21 15.12
CA ASP A 189 -11.35 17.70 14.82
C ASP A 189 -12.35 16.57 14.56
N VAL A 190 -13.61 16.84 14.79
CA VAL A 190 -14.75 16.02 14.40
C VAL A 190 -15.68 16.92 13.59
N ILE A 191 -15.63 16.77 12.28
CA ILE A 191 -16.55 17.44 11.38
C ILE A 191 -17.93 16.80 11.60
N ASP A 192 -18.88 17.60 12.07
CA ASP A 192 -20.25 17.19 12.36
C ASP A 192 -21.21 18.21 11.74
N ARG A 193 -21.62 17.91 10.51
CA ARG A 193 -22.49 18.75 9.69
C ARG A 193 -23.96 18.31 9.82
N GLU A 194 -24.73 18.56 8.78
CA GLU A 194 -26.13 18.13 8.65
C GLU A 194 -26.27 16.61 8.76
N VAL A 195 -27.44 16.18 9.21
CA VAL A 195 -27.80 14.76 9.26
C VAL A 195 -28.54 14.40 7.97
N VAL A 196 -27.91 13.59 7.14
CA VAL A 196 -28.49 13.08 5.91
C VAL A 196 -29.03 11.68 6.17
N ALA A 197 -30.31 11.46 5.84
CA ALA A 197 -30.93 10.16 6.00
C ALA A 197 -30.39 9.15 4.99
N LEU A 198 -30.05 7.96 5.48
CA LEU A 198 -29.70 6.85 4.60
C LEU A 198 -30.95 6.17 4.00
N PRO A 199 -30.83 5.58 2.79
CA PRO A 199 -31.92 4.79 2.22
C PRO A 199 -32.36 3.67 3.16
N ALA A 200 -33.69 3.48 3.30
CA ALA A 200 -34.29 2.63 4.33
C ALA A 200 -34.04 1.12 4.14
N ALA A 201 -33.72 0.66 2.94
CA ALA A 201 -33.58 -0.78 2.63
C ALA A 201 -32.13 -1.20 2.38
N PRO A 202 -31.36 -1.51 3.43
CA PRO A 202 -30.02 -2.05 3.26
C PRO A 202 -30.07 -3.45 2.64
N LYS A 203 -29.25 -3.72 1.64
CA LYS A 203 -29.14 -5.01 0.95
C LYS A 203 -27.68 -5.38 0.70
N ASN A 204 -27.39 -6.67 0.73
CA ASN A 204 -26.24 -7.20 0.00
C ASN A 204 -26.61 -7.37 -1.47
N TYR A 205 -25.86 -6.76 -2.35
CA TYR A 205 -26.17 -6.81 -3.79
C TYR A 205 -26.05 -8.21 -4.38
N GLY A 206 -25.26 -9.11 -3.77
CA GLY A 206 -25.13 -10.50 -4.19
C GLY A 206 -26.25 -11.44 -3.72
N ASP A 207 -26.97 -11.09 -2.62
CA ASP A 207 -27.88 -12.03 -1.95
C ASP A 207 -29.28 -12.06 -2.57
N THR A 208 -29.67 -11.05 -3.34
CA THR A 208 -31.05 -10.81 -3.74
C THR A 208 -31.25 -10.53 -5.22
N THR A 209 -30.25 -10.71 -6.03
CA THR A 209 -30.38 -10.55 -7.48
C THR A 209 -31.04 -11.82 -8.02
N PRO A 210 -32.34 -11.82 -8.38
CA PRO A 210 -32.86 -12.91 -9.19
C PRO A 210 -31.97 -13.00 -10.43
N ALA A 211 -31.65 -14.18 -10.87
CA ALA A 211 -30.99 -14.33 -12.16
C ALA A 211 -31.84 -13.58 -13.18
N VAL A 212 -31.36 -12.41 -13.60
CA VAL A 212 -32.11 -11.57 -14.57
C VAL A 212 -32.16 -12.26 -15.92
N ASP A 213 -31.11 -13.06 -16.21
CA ASP A 213 -30.94 -13.80 -17.44
C ASP A 213 -30.65 -15.28 -17.17
N ALA A 214 -30.89 -16.12 -18.15
CA ALA A 214 -30.45 -17.50 -18.14
C ALA A 214 -28.93 -17.56 -17.96
N PRO A 215 -28.38 -18.51 -17.18
CA PRO A 215 -26.96 -18.66 -17.03
C PRO A 215 -26.27 -18.76 -18.39
N LEU A 216 -25.23 -17.98 -18.59
CA LEU A 216 -24.41 -18.08 -19.79
C LEU A 216 -23.79 -19.48 -19.88
N HIS A 217 -23.62 -19.98 -21.10
CA HIS A 217 -22.89 -21.21 -21.31
C HIS A 217 -21.45 -21.09 -20.77
N ARG A 218 -20.97 -22.15 -20.13
CA ARG A 218 -19.59 -22.21 -19.66
C ARG A 218 -18.66 -22.06 -20.86
N VAL A 219 -17.73 -21.12 -20.75
CA VAL A 219 -16.62 -20.96 -21.69
C VAL A 219 -15.39 -21.58 -21.05
N GLU A 220 -14.70 -22.42 -21.81
CA GLU A 220 -13.41 -23.00 -21.42
C GLU A 220 -12.36 -22.55 -22.42
N ILE A 221 -11.29 -21.94 -21.91
CA ILE A 221 -10.14 -21.51 -22.72
C ILE A 221 -8.95 -22.33 -22.25
N SER A 222 -8.36 -23.11 -23.17
CA SER A 222 -7.21 -23.95 -22.90
C SER A 222 -6.10 -23.70 -23.90
N ALA A 223 -4.85 -23.76 -23.45
CA ALA A 223 -3.68 -23.78 -24.32
C ALA A 223 -3.33 -25.26 -24.61
N ALA A 224 -3.93 -25.85 -25.66
CA ALA A 224 -3.82 -27.26 -25.96
C ALA A 224 -2.36 -27.75 -26.18
N GLU A 225 -1.50 -26.88 -26.66
CA GLU A 225 -0.07 -27.18 -26.93
C GLU A 225 0.84 -26.64 -25.81
N GLY A 226 0.28 -26.18 -24.69
CA GLY A 226 1.03 -25.57 -23.59
C GLY A 226 1.15 -24.05 -23.69
N SER A 227 1.82 -23.45 -22.72
CA SER A 227 1.99 -22.00 -22.65
C SER A 227 3.07 -21.52 -23.62
N ASN A 228 2.78 -20.44 -24.34
CA ASN A 228 3.77 -19.69 -25.13
C ASN A 228 4.66 -18.77 -24.25
N ILE A 229 4.41 -18.73 -22.94
CA ILE A 229 5.19 -17.96 -22.01
C ILE A 229 6.11 -18.91 -21.25
N ALA A 230 7.41 -18.66 -21.31
CA ALA A 230 8.42 -19.35 -20.51
C ALA A 230 8.86 -18.47 -19.35
N LEU A 231 8.99 -19.10 -18.18
CA LEU A 231 9.53 -18.44 -16.97
C LEU A 231 10.92 -19.02 -16.70
N HIS A 232 11.91 -18.15 -16.61
CA HIS A 232 13.29 -18.52 -16.28
C HIS A 232 13.60 -18.02 -14.85
N GLY A 233 13.97 -18.94 -13.97
CA GLY A 233 13.97 -18.64 -12.54
C GLY A 233 12.55 -18.27 -12.09
N ASN A 234 12.43 -17.29 -11.21
CA ASN A 234 11.12 -16.88 -10.69
C ASN A 234 10.57 -15.60 -11.34
N LEU A 235 11.39 -14.85 -12.06
CA LEU A 235 11.08 -13.45 -12.39
C LEU A 235 11.41 -13.06 -13.83
N GLU A 236 12.10 -13.88 -14.59
CA GLU A 236 12.37 -13.63 -16.00
C GLU A 236 11.30 -14.29 -16.88
N VAL A 237 10.73 -13.50 -17.77
CA VAL A 237 9.68 -13.92 -18.69
C VAL A 237 10.23 -13.89 -20.11
N ALA A 238 10.02 -14.97 -20.86
CA ALA A 238 10.21 -15.01 -22.30
C ALA A 238 8.87 -15.33 -22.97
N TRP A 239 8.52 -14.51 -23.96
CA TRP A 239 7.31 -14.66 -24.74
C TRP A 239 7.51 -14.20 -26.17
N ASN A 240 7.40 -15.12 -27.10
CA ASN A 240 7.66 -14.84 -28.50
C ASN A 240 9.09 -14.26 -28.67
N HIS A 241 9.25 -13.07 -29.23
CA HIS A 241 10.53 -12.36 -29.38
C HIS A 241 10.91 -11.49 -28.16
N TRP A 242 10.05 -11.43 -27.14
CA TRP A 242 10.27 -10.61 -25.97
C TRP A 242 10.91 -11.38 -24.83
N SER A 243 11.80 -10.72 -24.13
CA SER A 243 12.26 -11.13 -22.79
C SER A 243 12.29 -9.94 -21.85
N PHE A 244 11.93 -10.16 -20.59
CA PHE A 244 11.94 -9.11 -19.59
C PHE A 244 11.94 -9.72 -18.18
N HIS A 245 12.37 -8.92 -17.20
CA HIS A 245 12.33 -9.26 -15.80
C HIS A 245 11.13 -8.57 -15.13
N LEU A 246 10.42 -9.31 -14.28
CA LEU A 246 9.31 -8.78 -13.47
C LEU A 246 9.71 -8.69 -12.00
N ARG A 247 9.26 -7.64 -11.34
CA ARG A 247 9.39 -7.48 -9.90
C ARG A 247 8.12 -6.83 -9.33
N ALA A 248 7.67 -7.30 -8.17
CA ALA A 248 6.69 -6.60 -7.36
C ALA A 248 7.42 -5.57 -6.47
N ASP A 249 6.96 -4.34 -6.49
CA ASP A 249 7.47 -3.25 -5.67
C ASP A 249 6.33 -2.63 -4.87
N LYS A 250 6.56 -2.37 -3.59
CA LYS A 250 5.51 -1.86 -2.69
C LYS A 250 4.94 -0.52 -3.15
N ARG A 251 5.77 0.35 -3.74
CA ARG A 251 5.34 1.67 -4.19
C ARG A 251 4.91 1.69 -5.65
N ALA A 252 5.68 1.05 -6.52
CA ALA A 252 5.48 1.13 -7.97
C ALA A 252 4.63 -0.01 -8.54
N GLY A 253 4.23 -1.00 -7.71
CA GLY A 253 3.49 -2.16 -8.18
C GLY A 253 4.33 -3.10 -9.01
N VAL A 254 3.89 -3.39 -10.23
CA VAL A 254 4.65 -4.23 -11.17
C VAL A 254 5.73 -3.39 -11.84
N VAL A 255 6.98 -3.80 -11.68
CA VAL A 255 8.13 -3.22 -12.38
C VAL A 255 8.61 -4.19 -13.44
N VAL A 256 8.56 -3.77 -14.70
CA VAL A 256 9.12 -4.47 -15.85
C VAL A 256 10.51 -3.92 -16.11
N SER A 257 11.52 -4.77 -16.15
CA SER A 257 12.91 -4.35 -16.33
C SER A 257 13.57 -5.10 -17.46
N LEU A 258 14.56 -4.47 -18.08
CA LEU A 258 15.41 -5.06 -19.12
C LEU A 258 14.57 -5.67 -20.26
N ALA A 259 13.50 -4.99 -20.67
CA ALA A 259 12.65 -5.46 -21.76
C ALA A 259 13.43 -5.43 -23.07
N LYS A 260 13.54 -6.59 -23.69
CA LYS A 260 14.25 -6.79 -24.96
C LYS A 260 13.32 -7.38 -26.01
N PHE A 261 13.56 -7.04 -27.25
CA PHE A 261 12.97 -7.65 -28.43
C PHE A 261 14.10 -8.14 -29.34
N ASP A 262 14.16 -9.44 -29.62
CA ASP A 262 15.30 -10.09 -30.31
C ASP A 262 16.64 -9.66 -29.72
N ASP A 263 16.81 -9.80 -28.39
CA ASP A 263 17.98 -9.41 -27.60
C ASP A 263 18.34 -7.92 -27.61
N ARG A 264 17.64 -7.09 -28.40
CA ARG A 264 17.83 -5.64 -28.38
C ARG A 264 17.08 -5.01 -27.22
N LEU A 265 17.78 -4.32 -26.33
CA LEU A 265 17.17 -3.58 -25.21
C LEU A 265 16.25 -2.48 -25.73
N ILE A 266 14.95 -2.61 -25.42
CA ILE A 266 13.90 -1.64 -25.78
C ILE A 266 13.66 -0.67 -24.63
N ALA A 267 13.52 -1.22 -23.40
CA ALA A 267 13.33 -0.41 -22.21
C ALA A 267 14.13 -0.97 -21.03
N TYR A 268 14.81 -0.07 -20.31
CA TYR A 268 15.55 -0.45 -19.11
C TYR A 268 14.60 -0.74 -17.94
N GLN A 269 13.61 0.11 -17.74
CA GLN A 269 12.61 -0.04 -16.70
C GLN A 269 11.31 0.65 -17.09
N MET A 270 10.19 0.01 -16.78
CA MET A 270 8.84 0.52 -16.93
C MET A 270 8.05 0.20 -15.67
N ASN A 271 7.34 1.17 -15.13
CA ASN A 271 6.42 1.01 -14.00
C ASN A 271 5.46 2.20 -13.94
N VAL A 272 4.40 2.06 -13.18
CA VAL A 272 3.55 3.20 -12.83
C VAL A 272 4.25 3.98 -11.73
N SER A 273 4.61 5.23 -11.99
CA SER A 273 5.33 6.07 -11.02
C SER A 273 4.42 6.73 -10.01
N GLU A 274 3.18 7.06 -10.41
CA GLU A 274 2.19 7.72 -9.58
C GLU A 274 0.78 7.39 -10.07
N MET A 275 -0.16 7.24 -9.14
CA MET A 275 -1.59 7.12 -9.42
C MET A 275 -2.38 8.13 -8.60
N PHE A 276 -3.29 8.81 -9.25
CA PHE A 276 -4.10 9.86 -8.68
C PHE A 276 -5.52 9.78 -9.24
N VAL A 277 -6.51 9.64 -8.37
CA VAL A 277 -7.92 9.52 -8.77
C VAL A 277 -8.75 10.57 -8.06
N PRO A 278 -8.96 11.74 -8.67
CA PRO A 278 -9.80 12.76 -8.08
C PRO A 278 -11.27 12.35 -8.14
N SER A 279 -11.88 12.10 -7.00
CA SER A 279 -13.32 11.79 -6.91
C SER A 279 -14.18 13.03 -7.20
N MET A 280 -13.63 14.22 -7.02
CA MET A 280 -14.26 15.53 -7.32
C MET A 280 -15.62 15.74 -6.62
N ASP A 281 -15.83 15.09 -5.48
CA ASP A 281 -17.04 15.28 -4.69
C ASP A 281 -16.99 16.63 -3.96
N PRO A 282 -18.00 17.50 -4.09
CA PRO A 282 -18.02 18.81 -3.43
C PRO A 282 -18.32 18.72 -1.93
N ASN A 283 -18.74 17.58 -1.41
CA ASN A 283 -19.05 17.43 0.01
C ASN A 283 -17.80 17.52 0.88
N ALA A 284 -17.84 18.32 1.94
CA ALA A 284 -16.70 18.55 2.83
C ALA A 284 -16.13 17.29 3.50
N THR A 285 -16.91 16.21 3.56
CA THR A 285 -16.47 14.91 4.11
C THR A 285 -15.97 13.93 3.04
N TRP A 286 -16.00 14.30 1.76
CA TRP A 286 -15.60 13.46 0.64
C TRP A 286 -14.60 14.12 -0.31
N ASN A 287 -14.50 15.45 -0.34
CA ASN A 287 -13.66 16.20 -1.27
C ASN A 287 -12.17 15.84 -1.21
N HIS A 288 -11.72 15.27 -0.09
CA HIS A 288 -10.32 14.85 0.10
C HIS A 288 -9.95 13.56 -0.65
N ARG A 289 -10.92 12.84 -1.22
CA ARG A 289 -10.66 11.57 -1.92
C ARG A 289 -10.03 11.80 -3.29
N THR A 290 -8.71 11.74 -3.30
CA THR A 290 -7.89 11.93 -4.51
C THR A 290 -6.86 10.80 -4.68
N PHE A 291 -7.07 9.66 -4.02
CA PHE A 291 -6.10 8.58 -3.91
C PHE A 291 -6.67 7.23 -4.32
N LEU A 292 -5.78 6.29 -4.57
CA LEU A 292 -6.06 4.86 -4.66
C LEU A 292 -5.46 4.14 -3.47
N ASP A 293 -6.04 3.01 -3.07
CA ASP A 293 -5.56 2.18 -1.97
C ASP A 293 -4.08 1.81 -2.13
N ALA A 294 -3.65 1.53 -3.36
CA ALA A 294 -2.25 1.26 -3.67
C ALA A 294 -1.32 2.45 -3.35
N GLY A 295 -1.78 3.69 -3.49
CA GLY A 295 -1.03 4.89 -3.13
C GLY A 295 -0.98 5.14 -1.63
N GLU A 296 -2.02 4.74 -0.89
CA GLU A 296 -2.10 4.90 0.57
C GLU A 296 -1.29 3.86 1.32
N PHE A 297 -1.48 2.58 0.98
CA PHE A 297 -0.96 1.43 1.72
C PHE A 297 0.19 0.74 1.00
N GLY A 298 0.41 1.08 -0.25
CA GLY A 298 1.31 0.38 -1.14
C GLY A 298 0.69 -0.85 -1.81
N PHE A 299 1.32 -1.30 -2.87
CA PHE A 299 0.91 -2.50 -3.57
C PHE A 299 1.14 -3.75 -2.73
N GLY A 300 0.23 -4.70 -2.82
CA GLY A 300 0.32 -5.98 -2.15
C GLY A 300 -0.19 -6.01 -0.71
N TYR A 301 -0.67 -4.91 -0.16
CA TYR A 301 -1.17 -4.85 1.21
C TYR A 301 -2.46 -5.66 1.40
N VAL A 302 -3.41 -5.52 0.48
CA VAL A 302 -4.71 -6.22 0.51
C VAL A 302 -4.90 -7.05 -0.76
N ILE A 303 -4.00 -8.00 -0.99
CA ILE A 303 -4.11 -8.93 -2.12
C ILE A 303 -4.83 -10.22 -1.70
N SER A 304 -5.61 -10.75 -2.60
CA SER A 304 -6.21 -12.09 -2.47
C SER A 304 -5.54 -13.03 -3.45
N SER A 305 -5.36 -14.28 -3.02
CA SER A 305 -4.89 -15.32 -3.93
C SER A 305 -5.94 -15.55 -5.03
N LEU A 306 -5.53 -15.56 -6.27
CA LEU A 306 -6.37 -16.01 -7.37
C LEU A 306 -6.54 -17.53 -7.27
N THR A 307 -7.78 -17.97 -7.14
CA THR A 307 -8.16 -19.38 -7.13
C THR A 307 -9.23 -19.61 -8.19
N PRO A 308 -9.45 -20.85 -8.66
CA PRO A 308 -10.54 -21.15 -9.59
C PRO A 308 -11.93 -20.78 -9.10
N ALA A 309 -12.09 -20.49 -7.80
CA ALA A 309 -13.36 -20.04 -7.22
C ALA A 309 -13.54 -18.51 -7.26
N VAL A 310 -12.52 -17.74 -7.58
CA VAL A 310 -12.51 -16.26 -7.56
C VAL A 310 -12.29 -15.67 -8.95
N GLY A 311 -11.76 -16.45 -9.91
CA GLY A 311 -11.44 -15.98 -11.26
C GLY A 311 -11.70 -17.02 -12.32
#